data_4d285cec393ec08602c7d6df18d95e94
#
_entry.id   4d285cec393ec08602c7d6df18d95e94
#
_cell.length_a   1.000
_cell.length_b   1.000
_cell.length_c   1.000
_cell.angle_alpha   90.00
_cell.angle_beta   90.00
_cell.angle_gamma   90.00
#
_symmetry.space_group_name_H-M   'P 1'
#
loop_
_entity.id
_entity.type
_entity.pdbx_description
1 polymer ?
#
loop_
_entity_poly.entity_id
_entity_poly.type
_entity_poly.pdbx_seq_one_letter_code
_entity_poly.pdbx_strand_id
1 'polypeptide(L)'
;MKSRSLIFSFLAAFAVAVPAQAQELKFAFQGTLNSLDPYNLNETFHLGFQGNIYEGLIRRGADLAIEPSLATSWEVIEPTRWRFHLRKGVKFHNGNSFNADDVIFSATRVRAEGSDLKTRIAGDTQVKKVDDYTVDFVTTKPNPILHVEWSTWYIMDKEWAEANNAVSPQNVGGSEENYATRHANGTGPFVLVSHESGVKTVAAKNDAWWDNGNRDSNVTKVTFTPVGSDATRVAALLSGQVDMAYPVPVQDQKRVDSNSGTRMLIGPELRTIFLGMDQHSDELLHSSVKGSNPFKDKRVREAFYRAIDIEAIKKKVMRGLSEPSALMISPKLTNISSGRFQRLAYDPAKSKQLLADAGYAGGFEVGMDCPNDRYVNDEAICQATVSMLAKVGIKVNLLAQPKAKYFPKVLAPNLDVSFYLLGWTPGSLDSWNVLYNLHGCPRVADGAPIWNKADRNKISSGKFNLGGYCNEEVDALSAKVLSETDAGTRDQLIESAFAKTIGDIAYIPLHQQALAWGVRSGVTLKQRADNQFKWRFVNIK
;
A
#
# COMPACT_ATOMS: atom_id res chain seq x y z
N MET A 1 6.78 35.46 84.69
CA MET A 1 6.79 35.73 83.25
C MET A 1 7.00 34.33 82.60
N LYS A 2 5.95 33.73 81.99
CA LYS A 2 6.03 32.39 81.38
C LYS A 2 6.20 32.59 79.87
N SER A 3 7.37 32.16 79.35
CA SER A 3 7.66 32.08 77.92
C SER A 3 6.92 30.90 77.28
N ARG A 4 6.11 31.16 76.25
CA ARG A 4 5.47 30.12 75.43
C ARG A 4 6.29 29.98 74.12
N SER A 5 6.96 28.82 73.98
CA SER A 5 7.59 28.43 72.71
C SER A 5 6.53 27.87 71.75
N LEU A 6 6.35 28.48 70.58
CA LEU A 6 5.57 27.94 69.47
C LEU A 6 6.47 26.99 68.67
N ILE A 7 6.09 25.71 68.61
CA ILE A 7 6.69 24.72 67.70
C ILE A 7 5.92 24.79 66.41
N PHE A 8 6.58 25.26 65.31
CA PHE A 8 6.08 25.15 63.94
C PHE A 8 6.42 23.75 63.38
N SER A 9 5.41 22.90 63.23
CA SER A 9 5.56 21.62 62.52
C SER A 9 5.47 21.84 61.02
N PHE A 10 6.59 21.69 60.30
CA PHE A 10 6.62 21.63 58.85
C PHE A 10 6.12 20.24 58.41
N LEU A 11 4.92 20.14 57.84
CA LEU A 11 4.47 18.99 57.08
C LEU A 11 5.10 19.03 55.70
N ALA A 12 6.13 18.23 55.47
CA ALA A 12 6.67 17.98 54.11
C ALA A 12 5.69 17.02 53.37
N ALA A 13 4.93 17.58 52.45
CA ALA A 13 4.13 16.77 51.53
C ALA A 13 5.08 16.03 50.55
N PHE A 14 5.32 14.77 50.78
CA PHE A 14 5.94 13.89 49.78
C PHE A 14 4.93 13.63 48.65
N ALA A 15 5.13 14.31 47.53
CA ALA A 15 4.46 13.94 46.27
C ALA A 15 5.01 12.57 45.84
N VAL A 16 4.22 11.53 46.07
CA VAL A 16 4.49 10.20 45.50
C VAL A 16 4.29 10.31 43.98
N ALA A 17 5.37 10.40 43.23
CA ALA A 17 5.33 10.25 41.78
C ALA A 17 4.88 8.83 41.48
N VAL A 18 3.60 8.64 41.15
CA VAL A 18 3.10 7.37 40.61
C VAL A 18 3.85 7.15 39.30
N PRO A 19 4.63 6.07 39.15
CA PRO A 19 5.29 5.79 37.88
C PRO A 19 4.21 5.70 36.81
N ALA A 20 4.34 6.50 35.74
CA ALA A 20 3.46 6.41 34.59
C ALA A 20 3.49 4.97 34.08
N GLN A 21 2.38 4.26 34.23
CA GLN A 21 2.29 2.86 33.82
C GLN A 21 2.59 2.78 32.32
N ALA A 22 3.58 1.97 31.95
CA ALA A 22 4.00 1.80 30.57
C ALA A 22 2.81 1.27 29.75
N GLN A 23 2.31 2.09 28.83
CA GLN A 23 1.19 1.74 27.95
C GLN A 23 1.74 0.97 26.75
N GLU A 24 1.69 -0.36 26.79
CA GLU A 24 2.11 -1.22 25.70
C GLU A 24 0.94 -1.51 24.77
N LEU A 25 1.09 -1.23 23.49
CA LEU A 25 0.19 -1.65 22.42
C LEU A 25 0.71 -2.97 21.84
N LYS A 26 -0.05 -4.04 21.96
CA LYS A 26 0.20 -5.32 21.29
C LYS A 26 -0.74 -5.49 20.13
N PHE A 27 -0.23 -5.68 18.93
CA PHE A 27 -1.10 -5.90 17.78
C PHE A 27 -0.66 -7.06 16.90
N ALA A 28 -1.62 -7.70 16.26
CA ALA A 28 -1.43 -8.79 15.32
C ALA A 28 -1.93 -8.40 13.92
N PHE A 29 -1.14 -8.75 12.92
CA PHE A 29 -1.50 -8.65 11.51
C PHE A 29 -1.30 -10.01 10.84
N GLN A 30 -2.05 -10.30 9.78
CA GLN A 30 -1.98 -11.59 9.09
C GLN A 30 -0.65 -11.85 8.38
N GLY A 31 0.03 -10.82 7.92
CA GLY A 31 1.28 -10.93 7.17
C GLY A 31 2.52 -10.57 8.00
N THR A 32 3.68 -10.94 7.49
CA THR A 32 4.98 -10.67 8.10
C THR A 32 5.53 -9.31 7.68
N LEU A 33 6.40 -8.75 8.52
CA LEU A 33 7.28 -7.63 8.18
C LEU A 33 8.63 -8.23 7.75
N ASN A 34 8.85 -8.31 6.44
CA ASN A 34 10.02 -9.01 5.89
C ASN A 34 11.30 -8.17 5.93
N SER A 35 11.16 -6.84 5.98
CA SER A 35 12.29 -5.91 5.94
C SER A 35 11.96 -4.64 6.71
N LEU A 36 13.00 -4.01 7.26
CA LEU A 36 12.92 -2.67 7.85
C LEU A 36 13.45 -1.59 6.91
N ASP A 37 13.99 -1.96 5.74
CA ASP A 37 14.37 -1.02 4.70
C ASP A 37 13.10 -0.39 4.09
N PRO A 38 12.92 0.95 4.17
CA PRO A 38 11.68 1.61 3.74
C PRO A 38 11.46 1.57 2.22
N TYR A 39 12.44 1.13 1.43
CA TYR A 39 12.32 1.08 -0.04
C TYR A 39 12.23 -0.34 -0.60
N ASN A 40 12.31 -1.35 0.27
CA ASN A 40 12.35 -2.75 -0.14
C ASN A 40 11.03 -3.25 -0.75
N LEU A 41 9.87 -2.76 -0.27
CA LEU A 41 8.57 -3.24 -0.72
C LEU A 41 7.50 -2.15 -0.75
N ASN A 42 6.90 -1.92 -1.91
CA ASN A 42 5.76 -1.00 -2.09
C ASN A 42 4.44 -1.69 -1.72
N GLU A 43 4.26 -1.97 -0.42
CA GLU A 43 3.13 -2.70 0.13
C GLU A 43 2.57 -1.94 1.34
N THR A 44 1.23 -1.79 1.42
CA THR A 44 0.55 -0.91 2.37
C THR A 44 0.91 -1.18 3.83
N PHE A 45 0.99 -2.47 4.26
CA PHE A 45 1.36 -2.80 5.63
C PHE A 45 2.81 -2.41 5.91
N HIS A 46 3.73 -2.76 4.99
CA HIS A 46 5.14 -2.39 5.07
C HIS A 46 5.30 -0.86 5.19
N LEU A 47 4.75 -0.10 4.24
CA LEU A 47 4.83 1.37 4.25
C LEU A 47 4.15 1.99 5.48
N GLY A 48 3.02 1.43 5.91
CA GLY A 48 2.31 1.87 7.10
C GLY A 48 3.12 1.66 8.37
N PHE A 49 3.82 0.52 8.49
CA PHE A 49 4.71 0.20 9.60
C PHE A 49 5.90 1.14 9.62
N GLN A 50 6.61 1.26 8.47
CA GLN A 50 7.78 2.12 8.33
C GLN A 50 7.47 3.59 8.67
N GLY A 51 6.31 4.09 8.32
CA GLY A 51 5.89 5.47 8.65
C GLY A 51 5.54 5.71 10.14
N ASN A 52 5.89 4.79 11.06
CA ASN A 52 5.95 5.04 12.49
C ASN A 52 7.40 5.22 12.97
N ILE A 53 8.39 4.79 12.17
CA ILE A 53 9.83 4.85 12.45
C ILE A 53 10.50 5.94 11.64
N TYR A 54 10.14 6.04 10.35
CA TYR A 54 10.64 7.04 9.41
C TYR A 54 9.60 8.11 9.11
N GLU A 55 10.05 9.24 8.58
CA GLU A 55 9.18 10.32 8.08
C GLU A 55 9.60 10.76 6.67
N GLY A 56 8.63 11.26 5.90
CA GLY A 56 8.85 11.89 4.60
C GLY A 56 8.94 13.41 4.70
N LEU A 57 9.16 14.09 3.58
CA LEU A 57 9.07 15.56 3.50
C LEU A 57 7.67 16.04 3.85
N ILE A 58 6.67 15.31 3.40
CA ILE A 58 5.25 15.50 3.73
C ILE A 58 4.72 14.25 4.43
N ARG A 59 3.58 14.38 5.09
CA ARG A 59 2.82 13.26 5.66
C ARG A 59 1.33 13.43 5.40
N ARG A 60 0.55 12.39 5.67
CA ARG A 60 -0.92 12.49 5.68
C ARG A 60 -1.46 12.46 7.10
N GLY A 61 -2.39 13.35 7.37
CA GLY A 61 -3.17 13.41 8.60
C GLY A 61 -4.09 12.21 8.78
N ALA A 62 -4.91 12.28 9.82
CA ALA A 62 -5.90 11.23 10.11
C ALA A 62 -7.01 11.15 9.04
N ASP A 63 -7.34 12.27 8.45
CA ASP A 63 -8.31 12.47 7.36
C ASP A 63 -7.71 12.29 5.96
N LEU A 64 -6.41 11.93 5.88
CA LEU A 64 -5.61 11.79 4.66
C LEU A 64 -5.22 13.13 4.00
N ALA A 65 -5.52 14.27 4.59
CA ALA A 65 -5.01 15.56 4.12
C ALA A 65 -3.47 15.59 4.14
N ILE A 66 -2.88 16.29 3.19
CA ILE A 66 -1.43 16.51 3.17
C ILE A 66 -1.05 17.51 4.25
N GLU A 67 -0.07 17.12 5.07
CA GLU A 67 0.48 17.95 6.15
C GLU A 67 2.00 18.12 5.98
N PRO A 68 2.58 19.25 6.42
CA PRO A 68 4.01 19.38 6.60
C PRO A 68 4.58 18.29 7.54
N SER A 69 5.80 17.82 7.21
CA SER A 69 6.55 16.87 8.04
C SER A 69 8.01 17.33 8.14
N LEU A 70 8.96 16.62 7.53
CA LEU A 70 10.36 17.07 7.48
C LEU A 70 10.56 18.32 6.60
N ALA A 71 9.65 18.61 5.67
CA ALA A 71 9.50 19.93 5.09
C ALA A 71 8.46 20.74 5.88
N THR A 72 8.75 22.01 6.16
CA THR A 72 7.83 22.95 6.80
C THR A 72 6.89 23.62 5.81
N SER A 73 7.34 23.75 4.55
CA SER A 73 6.59 24.31 3.43
C SER A 73 7.22 23.89 2.10
N TRP A 74 6.48 24.07 1.04
CA TRP A 74 6.94 23.90 -0.34
C TRP A 74 6.22 24.86 -1.27
N GLU A 75 6.85 25.17 -2.38
CA GLU A 75 6.33 26.08 -3.40
C GLU A 75 6.78 25.68 -4.80
N VAL A 76 6.00 26.05 -5.80
CA VAL A 76 6.35 25.92 -7.23
C VAL A 76 7.05 27.21 -7.65
N ILE A 77 8.39 27.18 -7.77
CA ILE A 77 9.20 28.32 -8.21
C ILE A 77 9.02 28.57 -9.71
N GLU A 78 8.97 27.48 -10.47
CA GLU A 78 8.73 27.45 -11.91
C GLU A 78 7.88 26.21 -12.22
N PRO A 79 7.17 26.13 -13.33
CA PRO A 79 6.31 24.99 -13.65
C PRO A 79 6.99 23.61 -13.52
N THR A 80 8.32 23.58 -13.67
CA THR A 80 9.15 22.38 -13.56
C THR A 80 10.06 22.37 -12.33
N ARG A 81 9.95 23.34 -11.41
CA ARG A 81 10.81 23.42 -10.25
C ARG A 81 10.03 23.64 -8.97
N TRP A 82 10.07 22.66 -8.10
CA TRP A 82 9.53 22.68 -6.75
C TRP A 82 10.65 22.95 -5.75
N ARG A 83 10.41 23.84 -4.78
CA ARG A 83 11.29 24.11 -3.65
C ARG A 83 10.67 23.62 -2.36
N PHE A 84 11.45 22.91 -1.55
CA PHE A 84 11.07 22.44 -0.23
C PHE A 84 11.95 23.07 0.82
N HIS A 85 11.32 23.71 1.83
CA HIS A 85 11.99 24.26 3.00
C HIS A 85 11.97 23.23 4.13
N LEU A 86 13.16 22.79 4.55
CA LEU A 86 13.33 21.70 5.49
C LEU A 86 13.22 22.17 6.94
N ARG A 87 12.76 21.29 7.82
CA ARG A 87 12.64 21.54 9.25
C ARG A 87 14.03 21.49 9.91
N LYS A 88 14.36 22.55 10.65
CA LYS A 88 15.60 22.63 11.43
C LYS A 88 15.46 21.92 12.77
N GLY A 89 16.57 21.42 13.30
CA GLY A 89 16.63 20.82 14.63
C GLY A 89 16.07 19.41 14.76
N VAL A 90 15.66 18.77 13.66
CA VAL A 90 15.25 17.37 13.65
C VAL A 90 16.47 16.47 13.82
N LYS A 91 16.31 15.41 14.62
CA LYS A 91 17.32 14.38 14.84
C LYS A 91 16.81 13.01 14.38
N PHE A 92 17.70 12.24 13.77
CA PHE A 92 17.49 10.80 13.62
C PHE A 92 17.60 10.09 14.98
N HIS A 93 17.13 8.86 15.07
CA HIS A 93 17.11 8.10 16.33
C HIS A 93 18.49 7.86 16.93
N ASN A 94 19.55 7.84 16.11
CA ASN A 94 20.95 7.76 16.54
C ASN A 94 21.54 9.10 17.00
N GLY A 95 20.80 10.21 16.85
CA GLY A 95 21.22 11.56 17.24
C GLY A 95 21.81 12.40 16.10
N ASN A 96 22.03 11.85 14.91
CA ASN A 96 22.45 12.60 13.71
C ASN A 96 21.44 13.70 13.36
N SER A 97 21.93 14.79 12.78
CA SER A 97 21.06 15.91 12.37
C SER A 97 20.53 15.69 10.98
N PHE A 98 19.23 15.85 10.81
CA PHE A 98 18.58 15.88 9.50
C PHE A 98 18.89 17.15 8.73
N ASN A 99 19.24 17.04 7.46
CA ASN A 99 19.50 18.16 6.55
C ASN A 99 19.24 17.78 5.07
N ALA A 100 19.61 18.69 4.14
CA ALA A 100 19.41 18.51 2.69
C ALA A 100 20.19 17.33 2.08
N ASP A 101 21.33 16.96 2.67
CA ASP A 101 22.14 15.84 2.15
C ASP A 101 21.41 14.51 2.31
N ASP A 102 20.63 14.34 3.41
CA ASP A 102 19.77 13.16 3.62
C ASP A 102 18.65 13.07 2.58
N VAL A 103 18.08 14.20 2.21
CA VAL A 103 17.04 14.27 1.17
C VAL A 103 17.60 13.85 -0.18
N ILE A 104 18.77 14.38 -0.56
CA ILE A 104 19.45 14.05 -1.82
C ILE A 104 19.86 12.57 -1.86
N PHE A 105 20.45 12.08 -0.76
CA PHE A 105 20.79 10.67 -0.59
C PHE A 105 19.55 9.79 -0.76
N SER A 106 18.47 10.10 -0.05
CA SER A 106 17.21 9.36 -0.10
C SER A 106 16.57 9.37 -1.49
N ALA A 107 16.66 10.52 -2.20
CA ALA A 107 16.18 10.64 -3.58
C ALA A 107 17.02 9.80 -4.56
N THR A 108 18.31 9.67 -4.34
CA THR A 108 19.18 8.80 -5.12
C THR A 108 18.88 7.33 -4.83
N ARG A 109 18.79 6.98 -3.54
CA ARG A 109 18.57 5.62 -3.09
C ARG A 109 17.20 5.06 -3.52
N VAL A 110 16.13 5.86 -3.46
CA VAL A 110 14.79 5.40 -3.85
C VAL A 110 14.70 5.05 -5.34
N ARG A 111 15.56 5.64 -6.18
CA ARG A 111 15.62 5.37 -7.64
C ARG A 111 16.53 4.20 -8.00
N ALA A 112 17.31 3.68 -7.05
CA ALA A 112 18.25 2.59 -7.28
C ALA A 112 17.53 1.29 -7.69
N GLU A 113 18.23 0.39 -8.37
CA GLU A 113 17.67 -0.81 -8.99
C GLU A 113 16.93 -1.71 -7.99
N GLY A 114 17.45 -1.89 -6.78
CA GLY A 114 16.83 -2.71 -5.73
C GLY A 114 15.58 -2.12 -5.10
N SER A 115 15.24 -0.85 -5.39
CA SER A 115 14.08 -0.18 -4.81
C SER A 115 12.77 -0.60 -5.47
N ASP A 116 11.79 -0.96 -4.66
CA ASP A 116 10.41 -1.18 -5.12
C ASP A 116 9.60 0.13 -5.23
N LEU A 117 10.17 1.24 -4.71
CA LEU A 117 9.58 2.58 -4.75
C LEU A 117 10.19 3.50 -5.83
N LYS A 118 10.99 2.99 -6.76
CA LYS A 118 11.71 3.81 -7.74
C LYS A 118 10.83 4.72 -8.60
N THR A 119 9.54 4.42 -8.72
CA THR A 119 8.58 5.28 -9.43
C THR A 119 8.14 6.51 -8.63
N ARG A 120 8.53 6.64 -7.35
CA ARG A 120 8.18 7.81 -6.53
C ARG A 120 8.86 9.08 -7.00
N ILE A 121 10.07 8.96 -7.53
CA ILE A 121 10.82 10.08 -8.12
C ILE A 121 11.23 9.65 -9.53
N ALA A 122 10.78 10.37 -10.54
CA ALA A 122 11.13 10.09 -11.93
C ALA A 122 12.67 10.14 -12.10
N GLY A 123 13.21 9.24 -12.94
CA GLY A 123 14.64 9.07 -13.12
C GLY A 123 15.36 10.32 -13.64
N ASP A 124 14.65 11.16 -14.39
CA ASP A 124 15.12 12.43 -14.97
C ASP A 124 14.98 13.63 -14.01
N THR A 125 14.34 13.46 -12.83
CA THR A 125 14.24 14.53 -11.83
C THR A 125 15.60 14.84 -11.24
N GLN A 126 16.04 16.11 -11.34
CA GLN A 126 17.23 16.59 -10.67
C GLN A 126 16.88 17.06 -9.26
N VAL A 127 17.65 16.62 -8.28
CA VAL A 127 17.51 17.06 -6.88
C VAL A 127 18.73 17.90 -6.52
N LYS A 128 18.51 19.17 -6.17
CA LYS A 128 19.59 20.15 -5.97
C LYS A 128 19.53 20.72 -4.55
N LYS A 129 20.67 20.67 -3.87
CA LYS A 129 20.88 21.40 -2.62
C LYS A 129 20.98 22.89 -2.92
N VAL A 130 20.11 23.68 -2.32
CA VAL A 130 20.20 25.16 -2.35
C VAL A 130 21.02 25.62 -1.13
N ASP A 131 20.69 25.11 0.05
CA ASP A 131 21.43 25.22 1.30
C ASP A 131 21.13 24.01 2.19
N ASP A 132 21.62 23.99 3.44
CA ASP A 132 21.45 22.84 4.33
C ASP A 132 19.98 22.53 4.68
N TYR A 133 19.07 23.48 4.45
CA TYR A 133 17.66 23.35 4.77
C TYR A 133 16.72 23.74 3.62
N THR A 134 17.24 23.74 2.38
CA THR A 134 16.46 24.05 1.19
C THR A 134 16.89 23.14 0.04
N VAL A 135 15.91 22.44 -0.56
CA VAL A 135 16.14 21.52 -1.67
C VAL A 135 15.18 21.83 -2.82
N ASP A 136 15.72 21.91 -4.05
CA ASP A 136 14.95 22.02 -5.28
C ASP A 136 14.83 20.67 -5.98
N PHE A 137 13.62 20.35 -6.43
CA PHE A 137 13.33 19.24 -7.33
C PHE A 137 12.97 19.82 -8.69
N VAL A 138 13.77 19.48 -9.71
CA VAL A 138 13.61 19.99 -11.07
C VAL A 138 13.21 18.84 -11.97
N THR A 139 12.01 18.91 -12.53
CA THR A 139 11.42 17.92 -13.43
C THR A 139 11.59 18.38 -14.90
N THR A 140 11.49 17.46 -15.85
CA THR A 140 11.56 17.79 -17.30
C THR A 140 10.23 18.35 -17.84
N LYS A 141 9.13 18.11 -17.11
CA LYS A 141 7.77 18.60 -17.43
C LYS A 141 7.09 19.06 -16.14
N PRO A 142 6.10 19.96 -16.21
CA PRO A 142 5.26 20.30 -15.07
C PRO A 142 4.69 19.04 -14.40
N ASN A 143 4.68 19.01 -13.06
CA ASN A 143 4.08 17.94 -12.29
C ASN A 143 3.35 18.52 -11.07
N PRO A 144 2.06 18.84 -11.16
CA PRO A 144 1.29 19.47 -10.09
C PRO A 144 1.06 18.55 -8.89
N ILE A 145 1.24 17.24 -9.05
CA ILE A 145 1.04 16.24 -7.98
C ILE A 145 2.36 15.71 -7.40
N LEU A 146 3.50 16.28 -7.76
CA LEU A 146 4.82 15.79 -7.37
C LEU A 146 4.91 15.47 -5.87
N HIS A 147 4.50 16.40 -5.02
CA HIS A 147 4.57 16.26 -3.58
C HIS A 147 3.63 15.17 -3.04
N VAL A 148 2.44 14.97 -3.62
CA VAL A 148 1.48 13.99 -3.10
C VAL A 148 1.91 12.54 -3.36
N GLU A 149 2.75 12.29 -4.37
CA GLU A 149 3.37 10.99 -4.63
C GLU A 149 4.33 10.56 -3.51
N TRP A 150 4.81 11.50 -2.69
CA TRP A 150 5.86 11.28 -1.70
C TRP A 150 5.37 11.02 -0.28
N SER A 151 4.07 10.88 -0.06
CA SER A 151 3.51 10.64 1.28
C SER A 151 3.98 9.33 1.94
N THR A 152 4.59 8.44 1.18
CA THR A 152 5.21 7.19 1.64
C THR A 152 6.66 7.03 1.17
N TRP A 153 7.27 8.11 0.69
CA TRP A 153 8.71 8.17 0.47
C TRP A 153 9.37 8.73 1.74
N TYR A 154 10.08 7.88 2.46
CA TYR A 154 10.68 8.19 3.75
C TYR A 154 12.14 8.61 3.59
N ILE A 155 12.59 9.55 4.41
CA ILE A 155 13.97 10.03 4.38
C ILE A 155 14.82 9.16 5.31
N MET A 156 15.99 8.76 4.83
CA MET A 156 16.99 7.98 5.56
C MET A 156 18.19 8.84 5.91
N ASP A 157 18.83 8.54 7.03
CA ASP A 157 20.10 9.11 7.47
C ASP A 157 21.23 8.61 6.56
N LYS A 158 21.86 9.54 5.86
CA LYS A 158 22.95 9.26 4.90
C LYS A 158 24.14 8.64 5.61
N GLU A 159 24.63 9.27 6.68
CA GLU A 159 25.82 8.82 7.42
C GLU A 159 25.61 7.44 8.04
N TRP A 160 24.42 7.17 8.56
CA TRP A 160 24.06 5.85 9.07
C TRP A 160 24.05 4.79 7.95
N ALA A 161 23.51 5.11 6.81
CA ALA A 161 23.45 4.19 5.68
C ALA A 161 24.85 3.88 5.13
N GLU A 162 25.71 4.89 5.03
CA GLU A 162 27.12 4.76 4.60
C GLU A 162 27.93 3.91 5.60
N ALA A 163 27.79 4.21 6.90
CA ALA A 163 28.53 3.49 7.96
C ALA A 163 28.15 2.01 8.08
N ASN A 164 26.95 1.62 7.63
CA ASN A 164 26.41 0.28 7.75
C ASN A 164 26.27 -0.46 6.41
N ASN A 165 26.90 -0.01 5.33
CA ASN A 165 26.82 -0.61 3.99
C ASN A 165 25.36 -0.76 3.50
N ALA A 166 24.48 0.21 3.84
CA ALA A 166 23.07 0.23 3.47
C ALA A 166 22.73 1.32 2.43
N VAL A 167 23.73 1.74 1.64
CA VAL A 167 23.60 2.78 0.63
C VAL A 167 22.62 2.39 -0.47
N SER A 168 22.61 1.12 -0.86
CA SER A 168 21.67 0.58 -1.84
C SER A 168 20.52 -0.16 -1.16
N PRO A 169 19.28 -0.03 -1.63
CA PRO A 169 18.16 -0.85 -1.14
C PRO A 169 18.34 -2.30 -1.58
N GLN A 170 17.87 -3.23 -0.75
CA GLN A 170 17.83 -4.63 -1.13
C GLN A 170 16.65 -4.89 -2.07
N ASN A 171 16.87 -5.69 -3.11
CA ASN A 171 15.79 -6.18 -3.96
C ASN A 171 14.91 -7.18 -3.18
N VAL A 172 13.60 -7.01 -3.23
CA VAL A 172 12.63 -7.90 -2.56
C VAL A 172 12.74 -9.37 -2.98
N GLY A 173 13.19 -9.63 -4.20
CA GLY A 173 13.45 -10.97 -4.73
C GLY A 173 14.89 -11.46 -4.54
N GLY A 174 15.78 -10.64 -3.95
CA GLY A 174 17.18 -10.97 -3.72
C GLY A 174 17.39 -11.83 -2.48
N SER A 175 18.46 -12.64 -2.50
CA SER A 175 18.85 -13.48 -1.38
C SER A 175 19.76 -12.76 -0.38
N GLU A 176 20.38 -11.63 -0.78
CA GLU A 176 21.32 -10.90 0.07
C GLU A 176 20.57 -9.84 0.88
N GLU A 177 20.78 -9.85 2.19
CA GLU A 177 20.24 -8.83 3.10
C GLU A 177 21.32 -7.78 3.37
N ASN A 178 20.94 -6.49 3.33
CA ASN A 178 21.79 -5.43 3.83
C ASN A 178 21.41 -5.08 5.28
N TYR A 179 22.19 -4.22 5.93
CA TYR A 179 21.98 -3.86 7.32
C TYR A 179 20.59 -3.23 7.58
N ALA A 180 20.06 -2.42 6.65
CA ALA A 180 18.75 -1.79 6.78
C ALA A 180 17.60 -2.80 6.75
N THR A 181 17.82 -4.03 6.26
CA THR A 181 16.78 -5.08 6.28
C THR A 181 16.37 -5.46 7.71
N ARG A 182 17.31 -5.40 8.66
CA ARG A 182 17.08 -5.81 10.06
C ARG A 182 17.18 -4.66 11.07
N HIS A 183 17.63 -3.48 10.64
CA HIS A 183 17.82 -2.31 11.48
C HIS A 183 17.15 -1.09 10.88
N ALA A 184 16.77 -0.14 11.72
CA ALA A 184 16.09 1.07 11.29
C ALA A 184 16.61 2.29 12.07
N ASN A 185 16.82 3.40 11.37
CA ASN A 185 17.21 4.68 11.94
C ASN A 185 16.47 5.80 11.22
N GLY A 186 15.33 6.19 11.75
CA GLY A 186 14.46 7.24 11.21
C GLY A 186 14.40 8.47 12.11
N THR A 187 13.49 9.38 11.79
CA THR A 187 13.20 10.58 12.56
C THR A 187 11.86 10.48 13.30
N GLY A 188 11.15 9.36 13.14
CA GLY A 188 9.73 9.22 13.47
C GLY A 188 9.41 9.10 14.96
N PRO A 189 8.11 9.00 15.26
CA PRO A 189 7.57 8.98 16.63
C PRO A 189 7.94 7.75 17.46
N PHE A 190 8.43 6.66 16.84
CA PHE A 190 8.85 5.45 17.52
C PHE A 190 10.23 5.00 17.03
N VAL A 191 11.02 4.44 17.97
CA VAL A 191 12.36 3.90 17.73
C VAL A 191 12.27 2.37 17.73
N LEU A 192 12.92 1.72 16.78
CA LEU A 192 13.07 0.27 16.77
C LEU A 192 13.88 -0.21 17.99
N VAL A 193 13.35 -1.17 18.73
CA VAL A 193 14.03 -1.84 19.85
C VAL A 193 14.59 -3.20 19.42
N SER A 194 13.75 -4.00 18.74
CA SER A 194 14.16 -5.30 18.22
C SER A 194 13.29 -5.74 17.07
N HIS A 195 13.87 -6.51 16.15
CA HIS A 195 13.16 -7.14 15.05
C HIS A 195 13.65 -8.56 14.85
N GLU A 196 12.73 -9.50 15.00
CA GLU A 196 12.92 -10.91 14.65
C GLU A 196 11.91 -11.24 13.56
N SER A 197 12.41 -11.42 12.33
CA SER A 197 11.58 -11.59 11.14
C SER A 197 10.65 -12.79 11.28
N GLY A 198 9.37 -12.58 10.97
CA GLY A 198 8.33 -13.62 11.10
C GLY A 198 7.90 -13.95 12.53
N VAL A 199 8.54 -13.39 13.55
CA VAL A 199 8.26 -13.68 14.96
C VAL A 199 7.71 -12.46 15.68
N LYS A 200 8.51 -11.39 15.80
CA LYS A 200 8.13 -10.23 16.61
C LYS A 200 8.94 -8.98 16.25
N THR A 201 8.30 -7.83 16.27
CA THR A 201 8.97 -6.53 16.20
C THR A 201 8.53 -5.66 17.36
N VAL A 202 9.50 -5.03 18.04
CA VAL A 202 9.26 -4.15 19.18
C VAL A 202 9.77 -2.76 18.87
N ALA A 203 8.97 -1.75 19.16
CA ALA A 203 9.35 -0.34 19.08
C ALA A 203 9.00 0.39 20.38
N ALA A 204 9.80 1.39 20.74
CA ALA A 204 9.56 2.26 21.88
C ALA A 204 9.22 3.68 21.41
N LYS A 205 8.50 4.42 22.23
CA LYS A 205 8.22 5.84 22.02
C LYS A 205 9.52 6.62 21.88
N ASN A 206 9.60 7.49 20.88
CA ASN A 206 10.64 8.48 20.76
C ASN A 206 10.26 9.73 21.57
N ASP A 207 10.87 9.91 22.73
CA ASP A 207 10.61 11.09 23.57
C ASP A 207 11.24 12.38 22.99
N ALA A 208 12.28 12.24 22.16
CA ALA A 208 12.94 13.33 21.46
C ALA A 208 12.31 13.65 20.10
N TRP A 209 11.16 13.05 19.76
CA TRP A 209 10.50 13.33 18.48
C TRP A 209 10.13 14.81 18.36
N TRP A 210 10.51 15.43 17.25
CA TRP A 210 10.35 16.86 17.00
C TRP A 210 8.90 17.36 17.10
N ASP A 211 7.90 16.51 16.81
CA ASP A 211 6.47 16.83 16.82
C ASP A 211 5.73 16.23 18.03
N ASN A 212 6.44 16.01 19.11
CA ASN A 212 5.91 15.33 20.30
C ASN A 212 4.72 16.09 20.94
N GLY A 213 4.65 17.41 20.78
CA GLY A 213 3.53 18.24 21.22
C GLY A 213 2.20 17.95 20.51
N ASN A 214 2.24 17.39 19.30
CA ASN A 214 1.09 17.01 18.51
C ASN A 214 0.82 15.49 18.50
N ARG A 215 1.45 14.75 19.41
CA ARG A 215 1.20 13.31 19.58
C ARG A 215 -0.16 13.11 20.26
N ASP A 216 -1.10 12.43 19.57
CA ASP A 216 -2.39 11.99 20.12
C ASP A 216 -2.29 10.50 20.49
N SER A 217 -1.38 10.18 21.43
CA SER A 217 -1.12 8.80 21.85
C SER A 217 -0.44 8.77 23.21
N ASN A 218 -0.90 7.87 24.09
CA ASN A 218 -0.25 7.56 25.36
C ASN A 218 0.63 6.30 25.28
N VAL A 219 0.74 5.67 24.11
CA VAL A 219 1.52 4.44 23.89
C VAL A 219 3.01 4.73 24.04
N THR A 220 3.66 3.96 24.93
CA THR A 220 5.10 4.04 25.20
C THR A 220 5.89 2.90 24.56
N LYS A 221 5.22 1.78 24.27
CA LYS A 221 5.82 0.60 23.63
C LYS A 221 4.82 -0.04 22.68
N VAL A 222 5.33 -0.54 21.56
CA VAL A 222 4.54 -1.27 20.57
C VAL A 222 5.18 -2.62 20.34
N THR A 223 4.37 -3.68 20.40
CA THR A 223 4.78 -5.05 20.05
C THR A 223 3.90 -5.55 18.91
N PHE A 224 4.51 -5.79 17.77
CA PHE A 224 3.89 -6.41 16.61
C PHE A 224 4.22 -7.91 16.57
N THR A 225 3.20 -8.73 16.32
CA THR A 225 3.32 -10.18 16.11
C THR A 225 2.58 -10.58 14.83
N PRO A 226 3.24 -11.19 13.84
CA PRO A 226 2.56 -11.75 12.68
C PRO A 226 1.77 -13.01 13.09
N VAL A 227 0.48 -13.05 12.74
CA VAL A 227 -0.41 -14.20 13.03
C VAL A 227 -1.21 -14.49 11.77
N GLY A 228 -0.70 -15.38 10.91
CA GLY A 228 -1.31 -15.72 9.62
C GLY A 228 -2.65 -16.44 9.76
N SER A 229 -2.79 -17.32 10.77
CA SER A 229 -4.06 -18.01 11.02
C SER A 229 -5.14 -17.06 11.54
N ASP A 230 -6.22 -16.92 10.80
CA ASP A 230 -7.38 -16.10 11.16
C ASP A 230 -7.96 -16.49 12.53
N ALA A 231 -8.17 -17.79 12.75
CA ALA A 231 -8.72 -18.29 14.02
C ALA A 231 -7.82 -17.97 15.21
N THR A 232 -6.50 -18.13 15.06
CA THR A 232 -5.51 -17.80 16.09
C THR A 232 -5.47 -16.30 16.35
N ARG A 233 -5.52 -15.47 15.31
CA ARG A 233 -5.49 -14.01 15.40
C ARG A 233 -6.73 -13.47 16.14
N VAL A 234 -7.91 -13.98 15.80
CA VAL A 234 -9.16 -13.63 16.51
C VAL A 234 -9.15 -14.13 17.95
N ALA A 235 -8.68 -15.34 18.20
CA ALA A 235 -8.56 -15.87 19.58
C ALA A 235 -7.60 -15.04 20.43
N ALA A 236 -6.48 -14.59 19.89
CA ALA A 236 -5.52 -13.72 20.58
C ALA A 236 -6.13 -12.37 20.97
N LEU A 237 -6.99 -11.80 20.13
CA LEU A 237 -7.74 -10.58 20.45
C LEU A 237 -8.76 -10.82 21.57
N LEU A 238 -9.59 -11.87 21.44
CA LEU A 238 -10.66 -12.19 22.41
C LEU A 238 -10.12 -12.57 23.79
N SER A 239 -8.95 -13.22 23.85
CA SER A 239 -8.28 -13.56 25.12
C SER A 239 -7.50 -12.39 25.75
N GLY A 240 -7.31 -11.29 25.00
CA GLY A 240 -6.51 -10.16 25.45
C GLY A 240 -4.99 -10.35 25.33
N GLN A 241 -4.54 -11.35 24.59
CA GLN A 241 -3.12 -11.47 24.22
C GLN A 241 -2.63 -10.31 23.37
N VAL A 242 -3.51 -9.78 22.51
CA VAL A 242 -3.27 -8.58 21.72
C VAL A 242 -4.39 -7.57 21.96
N ASP A 243 -4.05 -6.29 21.81
CA ASP A 243 -4.99 -5.17 21.97
C ASP A 243 -5.70 -4.85 20.65
N MET A 244 -5.09 -5.23 19.53
CA MET A 244 -5.64 -5.04 18.18
C MET A 244 -5.26 -6.21 17.29
N ALA A 245 -6.20 -6.62 16.42
CA ALA A 245 -5.98 -7.62 15.38
C ALA A 245 -6.60 -7.16 14.06
N TYR A 246 -5.87 -7.31 12.95
CA TYR A 246 -6.41 -7.01 11.62
C TYR A 246 -5.70 -7.77 10.49
N PRO A 247 -6.46 -8.10 9.43
CA PRO A 247 -7.91 -7.99 9.38
C PRO A 247 -8.58 -8.99 10.33
N VAL A 248 -9.79 -8.68 10.77
CA VAL A 248 -10.70 -9.68 11.35
C VAL A 248 -11.51 -10.24 10.19
N PRO A 249 -11.54 -11.58 10.01
CA PRO A 249 -12.34 -12.20 8.97
C PRO A 249 -13.82 -11.81 9.07
N VAL A 250 -14.48 -11.65 7.95
CA VAL A 250 -15.87 -11.18 7.92
C VAL A 250 -16.84 -12.13 8.67
N GLN A 251 -16.51 -13.42 8.75
CA GLN A 251 -17.29 -14.41 9.50
C GLN A 251 -17.17 -14.26 11.03
N ASP A 252 -16.07 -13.70 11.54
CA ASP A 252 -15.78 -13.55 12.95
C ASP A 252 -16.17 -12.18 13.52
N GLN A 253 -16.51 -11.20 12.68
CA GLN A 253 -16.80 -9.83 13.11
C GLN A 253 -17.91 -9.77 14.17
N LYS A 254 -19.00 -10.51 13.95
CA LYS A 254 -20.11 -10.56 14.93
C LYS A 254 -19.65 -11.14 16.28
N ARG A 255 -18.76 -12.14 16.26
CA ARG A 255 -18.19 -12.75 17.47
C ARG A 255 -17.33 -11.76 18.25
N VAL A 256 -16.48 -10.99 17.53
CA VAL A 256 -15.65 -9.95 18.14
C VAL A 256 -16.50 -8.82 18.71
N ASP A 257 -17.53 -8.38 17.99
CA ASP A 257 -18.39 -7.26 18.38
C ASP A 257 -19.35 -7.61 19.53
N SER A 258 -19.72 -8.89 19.64
CA SER A 258 -20.57 -9.39 20.73
C SER A 258 -19.81 -9.66 22.04
N ASN A 259 -18.47 -9.62 22.04
CA ASN A 259 -17.66 -9.81 23.25
C ASN A 259 -17.51 -8.46 23.97
N SER A 260 -17.82 -8.42 25.27
CA SER A 260 -17.82 -7.19 26.08
C SER A 260 -16.45 -6.51 26.18
N GLY A 261 -15.36 -7.27 25.98
CA GLY A 261 -13.98 -6.80 26.06
C GLY A 261 -13.41 -6.31 24.72
N THR A 262 -14.15 -6.46 23.62
CA THR A 262 -13.68 -6.13 22.26
C THR A 262 -14.75 -5.43 21.44
N ARG A 263 -14.36 -4.82 20.32
CA ARG A 263 -15.27 -4.20 19.35
C ARG A 263 -14.66 -4.21 17.96
N MET A 264 -15.50 -4.13 16.94
CA MET A 264 -15.07 -3.94 15.57
C MET A 264 -14.93 -2.45 15.23
N LEU A 265 -13.90 -2.12 14.48
CA LEU A 265 -13.78 -0.88 13.73
C LEU A 265 -13.93 -1.22 12.25
N ILE A 266 -15.05 -0.82 11.66
CA ILE A 266 -15.36 -1.05 10.25
C ILE A 266 -15.42 0.31 9.56
N GLY A 267 -14.60 0.49 8.54
CA GLY A 267 -14.53 1.72 7.75
C GLY A 267 -14.26 1.44 6.28
N PRO A 268 -14.41 2.44 5.40
CA PRO A 268 -14.08 2.28 3.99
C PRO A 268 -12.59 2.13 3.78
N GLU A 269 -12.17 1.26 2.86
CA GLU A 269 -10.81 1.21 2.32
C GLU A 269 -10.76 1.80 0.91
N LEU A 270 -9.63 2.44 0.57
CA LEU A 270 -9.41 3.00 -0.78
C LEU A 270 -8.92 1.96 -1.77
N ARG A 271 -8.69 0.73 -1.31
CA ARG A 271 -8.18 -0.37 -2.13
C ARG A 271 -9.25 -0.91 -3.06
N THR A 272 -8.90 -1.02 -4.34
CA THR A 272 -9.68 -1.82 -5.29
C THR A 272 -9.08 -3.20 -5.42
N ILE A 273 -9.87 -4.25 -5.19
CA ILE A 273 -9.54 -5.63 -5.48
C ILE A 273 -9.98 -5.94 -6.90
N PHE A 274 -9.12 -6.62 -7.67
CA PHE A 274 -9.34 -6.89 -9.08
C PHE A 274 -8.68 -8.17 -9.54
N LEU A 275 -9.11 -8.64 -10.72
CA LEU A 275 -8.48 -9.74 -11.43
C LEU A 275 -7.75 -9.21 -12.66
N GLY A 276 -6.53 -9.67 -12.86
CA GLY A 276 -5.71 -9.36 -14.02
C GLY A 276 -5.49 -10.60 -14.89
N MET A 277 -5.22 -10.36 -16.17
CA MET A 277 -5.06 -11.37 -17.21
C MET A 277 -3.80 -11.06 -17.99
N ASP A 278 -2.98 -12.07 -18.32
CA ASP A 278 -1.86 -11.91 -19.23
C ASP A 278 -2.38 -11.68 -20.66
N GLN A 279 -2.24 -10.45 -21.13
CA GLN A 279 -2.67 -10.01 -22.47
C GLN A 279 -1.48 -9.86 -23.44
N HIS A 280 -0.27 -10.13 -22.95
CA HIS A 280 0.95 -9.86 -23.68
C HIS A 280 1.58 -11.10 -24.31
N SER A 281 1.76 -12.17 -23.52
CA SER A 281 2.46 -13.38 -23.96
C SER A 281 1.84 -13.96 -25.22
N ASP A 282 2.67 -14.47 -26.14
CA ASP A 282 2.14 -15.10 -27.36
C ASP A 282 1.44 -16.42 -27.06
N GLU A 283 1.94 -17.17 -26.10
CA GLU A 283 1.28 -18.35 -25.53
C GLU A 283 1.07 -18.12 -24.03
N LEU A 284 -0.09 -18.46 -23.52
CA LEU A 284 -0.43 -18.32 -22.12
C LEU A 284 0.31 -19.36 -21.27
N LEU A 285 1.11 -18.92 -20.29
CA LEU A 285 2.06 -19.76 -19.55
C LEU A 285 1.42 -20.99 -18.91
N HIS A 286 0.30 -20.79 -18.22
CA HIS A 286 -0.39 -21.84 -17.46
C HIS A 286 -1.76 -22.11 -18.05
N SER A 287 -1.80 -22.65 -19.28
CA SER A 287 -3.05 -22.94 -20.00
C SER A 287 -2.99 -24.27 -20.77
N SER A 288 -4.15 -24.88 -20.99
CA SER A 288 -4.32 -25.98 -21.92
C SER A 288 -4.24 -25.55 -23.39
N VAL A 289 -4.47 -24.26 -23.67
CA VAL A 289 -4.35 -23.69 -25.03
C VAL A 289 -2.88 -23.53 -25.36
N LYS A 290 -2.43 -24.12 -26.47
CA LYS A 290 -1.04 -24.05 -26.93
C LYS A 290 -0.93 -23.23 -28.21
N GLY A 291 0.23 -22.56 -28.38
CA GLY A 291 0.53 -21.75 -29.55
C GLY A 291 -0.26 -20.43 -29.63
N SER A 292 -1.08 -20.10 -28.61
CA SER A 292 -1.81 -18.84 -28.57
C SER A 292 -2.17 -18.42 -27.14
N ASN A 293 -2.55 -17.15 -27.00
CA ASN A 293 -3.01 -16.57 -25.74
C ASN A 293 -4.48 -16.13 -25.87
N PRO A 294 -5.43 -16.85 -25.25
CA PRO A 294 -6.85 -16.51 -25.28
C PRO A 294 -7.16 -15.10 -24.77
N PHE A 295 -6.38 -14.57 -23.80
CA PHE A 295 -6.63 -13.25 -23.22
C PHE A 295 -6.23 -12.09 -24.15
N LYS A 296 -5.53 -12.31 -25.26
CA LYS A 296 -5.37 -11.28 -26.32
C LYS A 296 -6.70 -10.92 -26.98
N ASP A 297 -7.66 -11.86 -27.02
CA ASP A 297 -9.00 -11.61 -27.54
C ASP A 297 -9.87 -10.92 -26.46
N LYS A 298 -10.36 -9.71 -26.77
CA LYS A 298 -11.26 -8.96 -25.89
C LYS A 298 -12.53 -9.74 -25.55
N ARG A 299 -13.06 -10.54 -26.48
CA ARG A 299 -14.27 -11.36 -26.27
C ARG A 299 -14.06 -12.36 -25.13
N VAL A 300 -12.88 -12.95 -25.04
CA VAL A 300 -12.51 -13.86 -23.94
C VAL A 300 -12.44 -13.10 -22.62
N ARG A 301 -11.81 -11.90 -22.59
CA ARG A 301 -11.76 -11.06 -21.38
C ARG A 301 -13.16 -10.64 -20.93
N GLU A 302 -14.03 -10.28 -21.88
CA GLU A 302 -15.44 -9.95 -21.58
C GLU A 302 -16.22 -11.16 -21.04
N ALA A 303 -15.95 -12.34 -21.57
CA ALA A 303 -16.57 -13.58 -21.09
C ALA A 303 -16.20 -13.84 -19.63
N PHE A 304 -14.91 -13.70 -19.28
CA PHE A 304 -14.44 -13.81 -17.89
C PHE A 304 -15.11 -12.77 -16.98
N TYR A 305 -15.20 -11.53 -17.43
CA TYR A 305 -15.85 -10.46 -16.67
C TYR A 305 -17.33 -10.77 -16.38
N ARG A 306 -18.10 -11.16 -17.42
CA ARG A 306 -19.54 -11.45 -17.31
C ARG A 306 -19.85 -12.76 -16.58
N ALA A 307 -18.88 -13.67 -16.47
CA ALA A 307 -19.03 -14.89 -15.69
C ALA A 307 -19.00 -14.64 -14.18
N ILE A 308 -18.52 -13.46 -13.70
CA ILE A 308 -18.32 -13.18 -12.29
C ILE A 308 -19.51 -12.43 -11.70
N ASP A 309 -20.26 -13.12 -10.83
CA ASP A 309 -21.35 -12.55 -10.03
C ASP A 309 -20.77 -11.80 -8.82
N ILE A 310 -20.56 -10.50 -9.00
CA ILE A 310 -19.99 -9.65 -7.95
C ILE A 310 -20.92 -9.48 -6.76
N GLU A 311 -22.24 -9.51 -6.98
CA GLU A 311 -23.25 -9.41 -5.92
C GLU A 311 -23.25 -10.68 -5.05
N ALA A 312 -23.02 -11.84 -5.66
CA ALA A 312 -22.81 -13.08 -4.91
C ALA A 312 -21.52 -13.02 -4.08
N ILE A 313 -20.42 -12.48 -4.62
CA ILE A 313 -19.19 -12.25 -3.86
C ILE A 313 -19.47 -11.30 -2.69
N LYS A 314 -20.08 -10.14 -2.92
CA LYS A 314 -20.46 -9.17 -1.87
C LYS A 314 -21.28 -9.85 -0.78
N LYS A 315 -22.34 -10.56 -1.15
CA LYS A 315 -23.29 -11.13 -0.18
C LYS A 315 -22.75 -12.36 0.55
N LYS A 316 -22.12 -13.30 -0.17
CA LYS A 316 -21.77 -14.63 0.38
C LYS A 316 -20.33 -14.70 0.90
N VAL A 317 -19.38 -14.07 0.20
CA VAL A 317 -17.96 -14.09 0.57
C VAL A 317 -17.64 -12.92 1.51
N MET A 318 -18.05 -11.70 1.13
CA MET A 318 -17.73 -10.48 1.88
C MET A 318 -18.79 -10.10 2.93
N ARG A 319 -19.89 -10.85 3.02
CA ARG A 319 -20.99 -10.63 3.99
C ARG A 319 -21.52 -9.19 4.02
N GLY A 320 -21.57 -8.54 2.86
CA GLY A 320 -22.00 -7.16 2.69
C GLY A 320 -20.91 -6.10 2.86
N LEU A 321 -19.69 -6.49 3.25
CA LEU A 321 -18.59 -5.58 3.58
C LEU A 321 -17.66 -5.33 2.38
N SER A 322 -18.25 -5.08 1.23
CA SER A 322 -17.53 -4.63 0.02
C SER A 322 -18.47 -3.83 -0.86
N GLU A 323 -17.91 -2.87 -1.60
CA GLU A 323 -18.63 -2.09 -2.59
C GLU A 323 -18.16 -2.44 -4.00
N PRO A 324 -19.02 -3.06 -4.86
CA PRO A 324 -18.66 -3.39 -6.24
C PRO A 324 -18.11 -2.18 -6.99
N SER A 325 -17.05 -2.38 -7.76
CA SER A 325 -16.40 -1.29 -8.50
C SER A 325 -16.35 -1.58 -10.00
N ALA A 326 -16.58 -0.54 -10.80
CA ALA A 326 -16.33 -0.56 -12.24
C ALA A 326 -14.94 0.01 -12.58
N LEU A 327 -14.34 0.78 -11.66
CA LEU A 327 -13.05 1.45 -11.83
C LEU A 327 -11.95 0.79 -11.01
N MET A 328 -10.71 0.94 -11.46
CA MET A 328 -9.52 0.50 -10.74
C MET A 328 -9.09 1.48 -9.64
N ILE A 329 -9.92 2.46 -9.33
CA ILE A 329 -9.73 3.45 -8.28
C ILE A 329 -11.00 3.60 -7.45
N SER A 330 -10.84 3.91 -6.16
CA SER A 330 -11.98 4.22 -5.29
C SER A 330 -12.67 5.51 -5.75
N PRO A 331 -14.01 5.54 -5.83
CA PRO A 331 -14.77 6.76 -6.15
C PRO A 331 -14.51 7.93 -5.19
N LYS A 332 -13.93 7.66 -4.00
CA LYS A 332 -13.54 8.70 -3.03
C LYS A 332 -12.27 9.45 -3.40
N LEU A 333 -11.51 8.95 -4.37
CA LEU A 333 -10.21 9.50 -4.79
C LEU A 333 -10.26 10.17 -6.16
N THR A 334 -11.43 10.28 -6.76
CA THR A 334 -11.58 10.85 -8.10
C THR A 334 -12.83 11.71 -8.14
N ASN A 335 -12.74 12.84 -8.85
CA ASN A 335 -13.90 13.69 -9.14
C ASN A 335 -14.76 13.14 -10.29
N ILE A 336 -14.32 12.04 -10.93
CA ILE A 336 -15.06 11.40 -11.99
C ILE A 336 -16.36 10.84 -11.43
N SER A 337 -17.49 11.17 -12.05
CA SER A 337 -18.77 10.62 -11.67
C SER A 337 -18.78 9.10 -11.74
N SER A 338 -18.83 8.44 -10.58
CA SER A 338 -18.90 6.97 -10.50
C SER A 338 -20.13 6.40 -11.19
N GLY A 339 -21.21 7.20 -11.35
CA GLY A 339 -22.41 6.80 -12.09
C GLY A 339 -22.21 6.67 -13.60
N ARG A 340 -21.16 7.27 -14.17
CA ARG A 340 -20.84 7.17 -15.60
C ARG A 340 -20.23 5.84 -16.00
N PHE A 341 -19.54 5.16 -15.09
CA PHE A 341 -18.91 3.88 -15.33
C PHE A 341 -19.64 2.77 -14.59
N GLN A 342 -20.28 1.91 -15.36
CA GLN A 342 -21.04 0.77 -14.85
C GLN A 342 -20.24 -0.53 -15.07
N ARG A 343 -20.34 -1.45 -14.13
CA ARG A 343 -19.84 -2.81 -14.33
C ARG A 343 -20.62 -3.49 -15.45
N LEU A 344 -19.95 -4.34 -16.23
CA LEU A 344 -20.67 -5.27 -17.11
C LEU A 344 -21.57 -6.19 -16.25
N ALA A 345 -22.79 -6.37 -16.70
CA ALA A 345 -23.73 -7.23 -15.99
C ALA A 345 -23.23 -8.68 -15.94
N TYR A 346 -23.47 -9.35 -14.82
CA TYR A 346 -23.31 -10.81 -14.73
C TYR A 346 -24.26 -11.48 -15.73
N ASP A 347 -23.69 -12.20 -16.68
CA ASP A 347 -24.42 -12.88 -17.74
C ASP A 347 -23.62 -14.10 -18.23
N PRO A 348 -23.80 -15.25 -17.58
CA PRO A 348 -23.08 -16.48 -17.98
C PRO A 348 -23.53 -17.03 -19.34
N ALA A 349 -24.73 -16.67 -19.84
CA ALA A 349 -25.17 -17.06 -21.18
C ALA A 349 -24.38 -16.29 -22.24
N LYS A 350 -24.27 -14.95 -22.08
CA LYS A 350 -23.44 -14.12 -22.95
C LYS A 350 -21.96 -14.48 -22.84
N SER A 351 -21.48 -14.86 -21.66
CA SER A 351 -20.12 -15.35 -21.46
C SER A 351 -19.82 -16.58 -22.32
N LYS A 352 -20.69 -17.59 -22.31
CA LYS A 352 -20.57 -18.78 -23.17
C LYS A 352 -20.60 -18.43 -24.65
N GLN A 353 -21.48 -17.52 -25.06
CA GLN A 353 -21.58 -17.04 -26.44
C GLN A 353 -20.25 -16.41 -26.88
N LEU A 354 -19.69 -15.52 -26.07
CA LEU A 354 -18.42 -14.83 -26.37
C LEU A 354 -17.24 -15.80 -26.45
N LEU A 355 -17.19 -16.83 -25.59
CA LEU A 355 -16.20 -17.88 -25.67
C LEU A 355 -16.32 -18.68 -26.97
N ALA A 356 -17.55 -19.02 -27.36
CA ALA A 356 -17.81 -19.74 -28.62
C ALA A 356 -17.41 -18.89 -29.85
N ASP A 357 -17.77 -17.60 -29.87
CA ASP A 357 -17.43 -16.64 -30.92
C ASP A 357 -15.91 -16.42 -31.05
N ALA A 358 -15.17 -16.61 -29.93
CA ALA A 358 -13.72 -16.54 -29.89
C ALA A 358 -13.02 -17.87 -30.23
N GLY A 359 -13.77 -18.94 -30.52
CA GLY A 359 -13.25 -20.26 -30.86
C GLY A 359 -13.06 -21.20 -29.66
N TYR A 360 -13.57 -20.84 -28.48
CA TYR A 360 -13.44 -21.61 -27.25
C TYR A 360 -14.79 -22.16 -26.73
N ALA A 361 -15.66 -22.66 -27.61
CA ALA A 361 -16.97 -23.21 -27.26
C ALA A 361 -16.90 -24.31 -26.20
N GLY A 362 -15.83 -25.11 -26.19
CA GLY A 362 -15.57 -26.17 -25.20
C GLY A 362 -14.90 -25.69 -23.93
N GLY A 363 -14.61 -24.39 -23.82
CA GLY A 363 -13.80 -23.82 -22.73
C GLY A 363 -12.32 -24.20 -22.85
N PHE A 364 -11.56 -23.89 -21.77
CA PHE A 364 -10.14 -24.23 -21.66
C PHE A 364 -9.69 -24.23 -20.19
N GLU A 365 -8.48 -24.75 -19.92
CA GLU A 365 -7.86 -24.67 -18.60
C GLU A 365 -6.92 -23.47 -18.51
N VAL A 366 -6.92 -22.80 -17.34
CA VAL A 366 -6.01 -21.67 -17.03
C VAL A 366 -5.59 -21.68 -15.57
N GLY A 367 -4.31 -21.39 -15.31
CA GLY A 367 -3.78 -21.19 -13.97
C GLY A 367 -4.18 -19.84 -13.40
N MET A 368 -4.56 -19.82 -12.12
CA MET A 368 -4.86 -18.60 -11.38
C MET A 368 -3.96 -18.48 -10.15
N ASP A 369 -3.23 -17.38 -10.04
CA ASP A 369 -2.44 -17.04 -8.87
C ASP A 369 -3.24 -16.17 -7.89
N CYS A 370 -3.22 -16.53 -6.61
CA CYS A 370 -3.98 -15.87 -5.55
C CYS A 370 -3.16 -15.79 -4.26
N PRO A 371 -3.07 -14.64 -3.58
CA PRO A 371 -2.58 -14.62 -2.21
C PRO A 371 -3.65 -15.20 -1.27
N ASN A 372 -3.22 -15.63 -0.07
CA ASN A 372 -4.15 -16.13 0.96
C ASN A 372 -3.92 -15.52 2.35
N ASP A 373 -3.06 -14.52 2.44
CA ASP A 373 -2.76 -13.79 3.68
C ASP A 373 -2.56 -12.28 3.45
N ARG A 374 -3.10 -11.75 2.33
CA ARG A 374 -2.87 -10.37 1.92
C ARG A 374 -4.10 -9.48 1.99
N TYR A 375 -5.24 -9.93 1.48
CA TYR A 375 -6.49 -9.18 1.40
C TYR A 375 -7.56 -9.85 2.24
N VAL A 376 -8.65 -9.13 2.52
CA VAL A 376 -9.80 -9.72 3.23
C VAL A 376 -10.41 -10.81 2.36
N ASN A 377 -10.41 -12.04 2.86
CA ASN A 377 -10.98 -13.22 2.20
C ASN A 377 -10.46 -13.48 0.77
N ASP A 378 -9.20 -13.13 0.48
CA ASP A 378 -8.60 -13.27 -0.85
C ASP A 378 -8.75 -14.69 -1.42
N GLU A 379 -8.38 -15.74 -0.70
CA GLU A 379 -8.54 -17.11 -1.17
C GLU A 379 -10.00 -17.47 -1.42
N ALA A 380 -10.92 -17.05 -0.55
CA ALA A 380 -12.34 -17.33 -0.72
C ALA A 380 -12.95 -16.59 -1.94
N ILE A 381 -12.45 -15.38 -2.26
CA ILE A 381 -12.79 -14.65 -3.48
C ILE A 381 -12.31 -15.44 -4.71
N CYS A 382 -11.07 -15.95 -4.69
CA CYS A 382 -10.51 -16.75 -5.77
C CYS A 382 -11.29 -18.05 -5.95
N GLN A 383 -11.61 -18.77 -4.88
CA GLN A 383 -12.42 -20.01 -4.93
C GLN A 383 -13.82 -19.75 -5.50
N ALA A 384 -14.46 -18.63 -5.14
CA ALA A 384 -15.73 -18.22 -5.73
C ALA A 384 -15.59 -17.94 -7.24
N THR A 385 -14.51 -17.26 -7.65
CA THR A 385 -14.20 -16.97 -9.05
C THR A 385 -14.03 -18.27 -9.84
N VAL A 386 -13.26 -19.25 -9.33
CA VAL A 386 -13.11 -20.61 -9.91
C VAL A 386 -14.48 -21.25 -10.15
N SER A 387 -15.32 -21.23 -9.11
CA SER A 387 -16.65 -21.85 -9.18
C SER A 387 -17.58 -21.17 -10.19
N MET A 388 -17.44 -19.85 -10.38
CA MET A 388 -18.22 -19.09 -11.35
C MET A 388 -17.75 -19.34 -12.78
N LEU A 389 -16.45 -19.33 -13.04
CA LEU A 389 -15.86 -19.61 -14.35
C LEU A 389 -16.12 -21.05 -14.82
N ALA A 390 -16.17 -22.01 -13.90
CA ALA A 390 -16.54 -23.40 -14.24
C ALA A 390 -17.93 -23.51 -14.87
N LYS A 391 -18.89 -22.63 -14.50
CA LYS A 391 -20.25 -22.64 -15.08
C LYS A 391 -20.29 -22.27 -16.57
N VAL A 392 -19.24 -21.60 -17.04
CA VAL A 392 -19.10 -21.19 -18.44
C VAL A 392 -18.07 -22.03 -19.21
N GLY A 393 -17.59 -23.14 -18.63
CA GLY A 393 -16.68 -24.06 -19.27
C GLY A 393 -15.19 -23.79 -19.03
N ILE A 394 -14.84 -22.80 -18.25
CA ILE A 394 -13.44 -22.49 -17.92
C ILE A 394 -13.02 -23.28 -16.68
N LYS A 395 -12.00 -24.12 -16.81
CA LYS A 395 -11.38 -24.83 -15.69
C LYS A 395 -10.19 -24.01 -15.16
N VAL A 396 -10.33 -23.51 -13.94
CA VAL A 396 -9.29 -22.73 -13.30
C VAL A 396 -8.48 -23.59 -12.33
N ASN A 397 -7.16 -23.67 -12.55
CA ASN A 397 -6.21 -24.34 -11.66
C ASN A 397 -5.70 -23.28 -10.66
N LEU A 398 -6.31 -23.21 -9.49
CA LEU A 398 -6.01 -22.21 -8.46
C LEU A 398 -4.74 -22.56 -7.69
N LEU A 399 -3.78 -21.62 -7.64
CA LEU A 399 -2.63 -21.63 -6.75
C LEU A 399 -2.80 -20.52 -5.71
N ALA A 400 -3.35 -20.86 -4.54
CA ALA A 400 -3.43 -19.95 -3.39
C ALA A 400 -2.19 -20.14 -2.49
N GLN A 401 -1.49 -19.03 -2.18
CA GLN A 401 -0.24 -19.08 -1.43
C GLN A 401 0.01 -17.79 -0.62
N PRO A 402 0.82 -17.88 0.47
CA PRO A 402 1.17 -16.70 1.25
C PRO A 402 1.85 -15.62 0.40
N LYS A 403 1.61 -14.34 0.73
CA LYS A 403 2.16 -13.18 0.00
C LYS A 403 3.68 -13.24 -0.16
N ALA A 404 4.39 -13.83 0.79
CA ALA A 404 5.85 -14.01 0.75
C ALA A 404 6.32 -14.92 -0.40
N LYS A 405 5.44 -15.79 -0.90
CA LYS A 405 5.68 -16.62 -2.10
C LYS A 405 4.99 -16.05 -3.33
N TYR A 406 3.80 -15.48 -3.13
CA TYR A 406 2.99 -14.91 -4.19
C TYR A 406 3.72 -13.76 -4.91
N PHE A 407 4.14 -12.72 -4.18
CA PHE A 407 4.76 -11.55 -4.79
C PHE A 407 6.06 -11.86 -5.56
N PRO A 408 7.02 -12.63 -5.05
CA PRO A 408 8.20 -13.00 -5.83
C PRO A 408 7.87 -13.74 -7.13
N LYS A 409 6.79 -14.53 -7.19
CA LYS A 409 6.35 -15.21 -8.40
C LYS A 409 5.76 -14.25 -9.42
N VAL A 410 4.83 -13.40 -8.99
CA VAL A 410 4.00 -12.61 -9.91
C VAL A 410 4.60 -11.26 -10.28
N LEU A 411 5.45 -10.67 -9.44
CA LEU A 411 6.11 -9.39 -9.71
C LEU A 411 7.31 -9.56 -10.66
N ALA A 412 7.76 -8.44 -11.21
CA ALA A 412 9.02 -8.40 -11.95
C ALA A 412 10.20 -8.82 -11.03
N PRO A 413 11.21 -9.52 -11.55
CA PRO A 413 11.42 -9.84 -12.96
C PRO A 413 10.67 -11.08 -13.46
N ASN A 414 10.05 -11.86 -12.58
CA ASN A 414 9.49 -13.17 -12.94
C ASN A 414 8.25 -13.03 -13.80
N LEU A 415 7.25 -12.22 -13.40
CA LEU A 415 5.97 -12.06 -14.09
C LEU A 415 5.37 -13.43 -14.52
N ASP A 416 5.48 -14.41 -13.61
CA ASP A 416 4.99 -15.77 -13.84
C ASP A 416 3.51 -15.86 -13.49
N VAL A 417 2.66 -15.35 -14.40
CA VAL A 417 1.21 -15.24 -14.23
C VAL A 417 0.49 -15.59 -15.54
N SER A 418 -0.76 -16.05 -15.41
CA SER A 418 -1.73 -16.13 -16.52
C SER A 418 -3.00 -15.39 -16.15
N PHE A 419 -3.59 -15.71 -15.01
CA PHE A 419 -4.74 -15.05 -14.40
C PHE A 419 -4.44 -14.86 -12.92
N TYR A 420 -4.78 -13.72 -12.32
CA TYR A 420 -4.35 -13.43 -10.95
C TYR A 420 -5.29 -12.46 -10.22
N LEU A 421 -5.27 -12.51 -8.90
CA LEU A 421 -5.95 -11.55 -8.03
C LEU A 421 -4.93 -10.58 -7.42
N LEU A 422 -5.19 -9.28 -7.56
CA LEU A 422 -4.39 -8.24 -6.94
C LEU A 422 -5.30 -7.16 -6.33
N GLY A 423 -4.76 -6.37 -5.43
CA GLY A 423 -5.43 -5.20 -4.88
C GLY A 423 -4.51 -3.99 -4.91
N TRP A 424 -5.04 -2.82 -5.25
CA TRP A 424 -4.28 -1.59 -5.37
C TRP A 424 -4.89 -0.45 -4.58
N THR A 425 -4.06 0.21 -3.77
CA THR A 425 -4.34 1.51 -3.17
C THR A 425 -3.34 2.49 -3.77
N PRO A 426 -3.76 3.53 -4.52
CA PRO A 426 -2.82 4.49 -5.08
C PRO A 426 -2.07 5.22 -3.96
N GLY A 427 -0.74 5.19 -4.00
CA GLY A 427 0.10 5.76 -2.93
C GLY A 427 -0.01 7.28 -2.82
N SER A 428 -0.20 7.96 -3.94
CA SER A 428 -0.49 9.39 -3.99
C SER A 428 -1.94 9.75 -3.65
N LEU A 429 -2.83 8.75 -3.64
CA LEU A 429 -4.29 8.94 -3.61
C LEU A 429 -4.80 9.71 -4.84
N ASP A 430 -4.12 9.60 -5.96
CA ASP A 430 -4.43 10.25 -7.24
C ASP A 430 -4.64 9.22 -8.35
N SER A 431 -5.51 9.55 -9.32
CA SER A 431 -5.85 8.68 -10.45
C SER A 431 -4.66 8.39 -11.35
N TRP A 432 -3.72 9.34 -11.50
CA TRP A 432 -2.50 9.13 -12.30
C TRP A 432 -1.70 7.92 -11.79
N ASN A 433 -1.64 7.72 -10.49
CA ASN A 433 -0.93 6.57 -9.90
C ASN A 433 -1.46 5.23 -10.43
N VAL A 434 -2.77 5.10 -10.61
CA VAL A 434 -3.41 3.91 -11.18
C VAL A 434 -3.12 3.81 -12.67
N LEU A 435 -3.29 4.92 -13.41
CA LEU A 435 -3.04 4.97 -14.86
C LEU A 435 -1.60 4.61 -15.19
N TYR A 436 -0.64 5.15 -14.45
CA TYR A 436 0.79 4.93 -14.68
C TYR A 436 1.26 3.53 -14.26
N ASN A 437 0.86 3.06 -13.07
CA ASN A 437 1.41 1.82 -12.51
C ASN A 437 0.69 0.55 -12.99
N LEU A 438 -0.65 0.63 -13.20
CA LEU A 438 -1.46 -0.54 -13.56
C LEU A 438 -1.88 -0.54 -15.03
N HIS A 439 -2.18 0.63 -15.61
CA HIS A 439 -2.65 0.71 -16.99
C HIS A 439 -1.58 1.13 -17.99
N GLY A 440 -0.47 1.70 -17.52
CA GLY A 440 0.65 2.07 -18.37
C GLY A 440 1.27 0.86 -19.05
N CYS A 441 1.71 1.02 -20.30
CA CYS A 441 2.48 0.00 -21.00
C CYS A 441 3.77 -0.28 -20.23
N PRO A 442 4.12 -1.54 -19.95
CA PRO A 442 5.36 -1.87 -19.26
C PRO A 442 6.58 -1.50 -20.10
N ARG A 443 7.33 -0.48 -19.67
CA ARG A 443 8.49 0.07 -20.38
C ARG A 443 9.65 0.32 -19.42
N VAL A 444 10.87 0.29 -19.93
CA VAL A 444 12.07 0.83 -19.27
C VAL A 444 12.16 2.36 -19.44
N ALA A 445 13.10 2.99 -18.75
CA ALA A 445 13.20 4.45 -18.70
C ALA A 445 13.41 5.13 -20.07
N ASP A 446 14.04 4.46 -21.03
CA ASP A 446 14.23 4.92 -22.41
C ASP A 446 12.99 4.72 -23.30
N GLY A 447 11.90 4.19 -22.76
CA GLY A 447 10.64 3.93 -23.45
C GLY A 447 10.56 2.58 -24.17
N ALA A 448 11.62 1.77 -24.15
CA ALA A 448 11.58 0.44 -24.77
C ALA A 448 10.66 -0.52 -24.01
N PRO A 449 9.87 -1.37 -24.68
CA PRO A 449 9.04 -2.37 -24.03
C PRO A 449 9.88 -3.47 -23.35
N ILE A 450 9.41 -4.00 -22.23
CA ILE A 450 10.16 -4.92 -21.34
C ILE A 450 9.88 -6.40 -21.58
N TRP A 451 9.50 -6.76 -22.75
CA TRP A 451 9.10 -8.15 -23.02
C TRP A 451 10.28 -9.14 -22.99
N ASN A 452 11.50 -8.62 -23.06
CA ASN A 452 12.69 -9.39 -22.74
C ASN A 452 12.82 -9.54 -21.21
N LYS A 453 12.96 -10.78 -20.72
CA LYS A 453 13.07 -11.10 -19.29
C LYS A 453 14.23 -10.34 -18.60
N ALA A 454 15.33 -10.09 -19.31
CA ALA A 454 16.49 -9.37 -18.79
C ALA A 454 16.20 -7.90 -18.44
N ASP A 455 15.21 -7.28 -19.08
CA ASP A 455 14.87 -5.87 -18.86
C ASP A 455 13.77 -5.64 -17.83
N ARG A 456 13.13 -6.72 -17.35
CA ARG A 456 12.02 -6.63 -16.40
C ARG A 456 12.40 -6.00 -15.06
N ASN A 457 13.66 -6.05 -14.65
CA ASN A 457 14.16 -5.35 -13.46
C ASN A 457 14.22 -3.82 -13.65
N LYS A 458 14.21 -3.33 -14.89
CA LYS A 458 14.38 -1.91 -15.24
C LYS A 458 13.06 -1.19 -15.50
N ILE A 459 11.92 -1.82 -15.23
CA ILE A 459 10.60 -1.25 -15.51
C ILE A 459 10.44 0.11 -14.81
N SER A 460 10.09 1.13 -15.60
CA SER A 460 9.79 2.48 -15.13
C SER A 460 8.30 2.80 -15.15
N SER A 461 7.56 2.43 -16.22
CA SER A 461 6.10 2.54 -16.30
C SER A 461 5.43 1.18 -16.33
N GLY A 462 4.18 1.08 -15.91
CA GLY A 462 3.43 -0.18 -15.87
C GLY A 462 4.06 -1.24 -14.96
N LYS A 463 4.79 -0.82 -13.91
CA LYS A 463 5.53 -1.76 -13.03
C LYS A 463 4.65 -2.83 -12.40
N PHE A 464 3.40 -2.50 -12.11
CA PHE A 464 2.42 -3.40 -11.50
C PHE A 464 1.36 -3.88 -12.50
N ASN A 465 1.58 -3.64 -13.77
CA ASN A 465 0.81 -4.19 -14.88
C ASN A 465 1.33 -5.59 -15.24
N LEU A 466 1.02 -6.55 -14.37
CA LEU A 466 1.60 -7.89 -14.45
C LEU A 466 1.15 -8.66 -15.69
N GLY A 467 -0.02 -8.32 -16.24
CA GLY A 467 -0.59 -8.95 -17.43
C GLY A 467 -0.18 -8.27 -18.75
N GLY A 468 0.61 -7.21 -18.70
CA GLY A 468 1.15 -6.56 -19.90
C GLY A 468 0.11 -5.88 -20.80
N TYR A 469 -1.04 -5.45 -20.26
CA TYR A 469 -1.95 -4.58 -21.00
C TYR A 469 -1.19 -3.37 -21.54
N CYS A 470 -1.41 -3.00 -22.80
CA CYS A 470 -0.77 -1.85 -23.41
C CYS A 470 -1.69 -1.20 -24.43
N ASN A 471 -1.95 0.10 -24.23
CA ASN A 471 -2.67 0.97 -25.15
C ASN A 471 -1.98 2.34 -25.18
N GLU A 472 -1.37 2.67 -26.31
CA GLU A 472 -0.58 3.90 -26.50
C GLU A 472 -1.41 5.17 -26.26
N GLU A 473 -2.72 5.14 -26.51
CA GLU A 473 -3.58 6.29 -26.24
C GLU A 473 -3.78 6.48 -24.73
N VAL A 474 -3.83 5.39 -23.95
CA VAL A 474 -3.90 5.45 -22.48
C VAL A 474 -2.60 6.02 -21.93
N ASP A 475 -1.43 5.61 -22.45
CA ASP A 475 -0.13 6.17 -22.08
C ASP A 475 -0.05 7.67 -22.39
N ALA A 476 -0.50 8.08 -23.57
CA ALA A 476 -0.52 9.48 -23.97
C ALA A 476 -1.45 10.33 -23.08
N LEU A 477 -2.62 9.80 -22.72
CA LEU A 477 -3.54 10.45 -21.79
C LEU A 477 -2.94 10.50 -20.37
N SER A 478 -2.33 9.43 -19.89
CA SER A 478 -1.67 9.37 -18.57
C SER A 478 -0.54 10.41 -18.47
N ALA A 479 0.25 10.57 -19.52
CA ALA A 479 1.29 11.59 -19.56
C ALA A 479 0.74 13.02 -19.50
N LYS A 480 -0.39 13.29 -20.17
CA LYS A 480 -1.10 14.58 -20.08
C LYS A 480 -1.69 14.80 -18.69
N VAL A 481 -2.32 13.79 -18.10
CA VAL A 481 -2.87 13.83 -16.72
C VAL A 481 -1.80 14.24 -15.72
N LEU A 482 -0.56 13.76 -15.89
CA LEU A 482 0.54 14.09 -14.97
C LEU A 482 0.93 15.57 -15.06
N SER A 483 0.86 16.19 -16.23
CA SER A 483 1.36 17.55 -16.47
C SER A 483 0.26 18.63 -16.53
N GLU A 484 -1.02 18.24 -16.54
CA GLU A 484 -2.14 19.18 -16.61
C GLU A 484 -2.38 19.85 -15.25
N THR A 485 -2.40 21.18 -15.24
CA THR A 485 -2.56 22.02 -14.06
C THR A 485 -4.00 22.54 -13.88
N ASP A 486 -4.80 22.59 -14.95
CA ASP A 486 -6.23 22.90 -14.84
C ASP A 486 -7.01 21.66 -14.38
N ALA A 487 -7.65 21.77 -13.23
CA ALA A 487 -8.33 20.64 -12.59
C ALA A 487 -9.47 20.05 -13.46
N GLY A 488 -10.25 20.90 -14.14
CA GLY A 488 -11.36 20.45 -14.98
C GLY A 488 -10.89 19.71 -16.23
N THR A 489 -9.89 20.23 -16.91
CA THR A 489 -9.24 19.57 -18.06
C THR A 489 -8.59 18.26 -17.63
N ARG A 490 -7.93 18.25 -16.46
CA ARG A 490 -7.30 17.06 -15.90
C ARG A 490 -8.32 15.94 -15.63
N ASP A 491 -9.45 16.27 -15.02
CA ASP A 491 -10.54 15.31 -14.77
C ASP A 491 -11.10 14.71 -16.07
N GLN A 492 -11.25 15.50 -17.14
CA GLN A 492 -11.66 15.02 -18.47
C GLN A 492 -10.65 14.05 -19.09
N LEU A 493 -9.33 14.33 -18.94
CA LEU A 493 -8.27 13.44 -19.40
C LEU A 493 -8.27 12.11 -18.64
N ILE A 494 -8.43 12.16 -17.32
CA ILE A 494 -8.55 10.98 -16.45
C ILE A 494 -9.76 10.13 -16.88
N GLU A 495 -10.90 10.78 -17.08
CA GLU A 495 -12.13 10.11 -17.51
C GLU A 495 -11.96 9.41 -18.86
N SER A 496 -11.34 10.11 -19.82
CA SER A 496 -11.03 9.57 -21.14
C SER A 496 -10.12 8.34 -21.08
N ALA A 497 -9.10 8.39 -20.21
CA ALA A 497 -8.19 7.28 -20.01
C ALA A 497 -8.92 6.05 -19.41
N PHE A 498 -9.74 6.24 -18.37
CA PHE A 498 -10.51 5.13 -17.79
C PHE A 498 -11.56 4.58 -18.75
N ALA A 499 -12.21 5.42 -19.56
CA ALA A 499 -13.16 4.94 -20.58
C ALA A 499 -12.51 3.98 -21.57
N LYS A 500 -11.25 4.25 -21.99
CA LYS A 500 -10.48 3.35 -22.87
C LYS A 500 -10.13 2.03 -22.16
N THR A 501 -9.60 2.09 -20.95
CA THR A 501 -9.19 0.88 -20.21
C THR A 501 -10.37 -0.04 -19.89
N ILE A 502 -11.54 0.54 -19.59
CA ILE A 502 -12.80 -0.21 -19.40
C ILE A 502 -13.27 -0.78 -20.74
N GLY A 503 -13.25 0.05 -21.80
CA GLY A 503 -13.61 -0.37 -23.15
C GLY A 503 -12.76 -1.55 -23.64
N ASP A 504 -11.49 -1.61 -23.29
CA ASP A 504 -10.57 -2.69 -23.63
C ASP A 504 -10.69 -3.91 -22.71
N ILE A 505 -11.40 -3.77 -21.59
CA ILE A 505 -11.44 -4.78 -20.52
C ILE A 505 -10.00 -5.12 -20.08
N ALA A 506 -9.23 -4.08 -19.74
CA ALA A 506 -7.85 -4.21 -19.30
C ALA A 506 -7.74 -5.08 -18.04
N TYR A 507 -8.71 -4.95 -17.14
CA TYR A 507 -8.86 -5.69 -15.88
C TYR A 507 -10.32 -6.03 -15.61
N ILE A 508 -10.54 -6.86 -14.60
CA ILE A 508 -11.86 -7.11 -14.01
C ILE A 508 -11.86 -6.51 -12.60
N PRO A 509 -12.23 -5.22 -12.41
CA PRO A 509 -12.39 -4.67 -11.07
C PRO A 509 -13.45 -5.46 -10.32
N LEU A 510 -13.20 -5.82 -9.06
CA LEU A 510 -14.19 -6.51 -8.23
C LEU A 510 -14.89 -5.52 -7.30
N HIS A 511 -14.18 -5.05 -6.27
CA HIS A 511 -14.79 -4.20 -5.25
C HIS A 511 -13.74 -3.41 -4.45
N GLN A 512 -14.17 -2.36 -3.76
CA GLN A 512 -13.49 -1.84 -2.58
C GLN A 512 -13.90 -2.69 -1.38
N GLN A 513 -12.91 -3.19 -0.64
CA GLN A 513 -13.16 -3.91 0.61
C GLN A 513 -13.35 -2.93 1.77
N ALA A 514 -14.06 -3.35 2.82
CA ALA A 514 -14.08 -2.59 4.06
C ALA A 514 -12.85 -2.93 4.92
N LEU A 515 -12.34 -1.93 5.65
CA LEU A 515 -11.42 -2.18 6.75
C LEU A 515 -12.16 -2.87 7.88
N ALA A 516 -11.61 -3.97 8.39
CA ALA A 516 -12.17 -4.74 9.48
C ALA A 516 -11.10 -4.95 10.55
N TRP A 517 -11.00 -4.02 11.49
CA TRP A 517 -10.05 -4.05 12.60
C TRP A 517 -10.78 -4.40 13.89
N GLY A 518 -10.33 -5.44 14.61
CA GLY A 518 -10.80 -5.78 15.92
C GLY A 518 -9.90 -5.13 16.97
N VAL A 519 -10.49 -4.45 17.96
CA VAL A 519 -9.75 -3.80 19.04
C VAL A 519 -10.37 -4.12 20.38
N ARG A 520 -9.57 -4.10 21.46
CA ARG A 520 -10.08 -4.16 22.83
C ARG A 520 -10.86 -2.89 23.15
N SER A 521 -11.87 -2.99 24.02
CA SER A 521 -12.77 -1.88 24.37
C SER A 521 -12.03 -0.66 24.95
N GLY A 522 -10.89 -0.86 25.63
CA GLY A 522 -10.03 0.20 26.16
C GLY A 522 -9.15 0.90 25.12
N VAL A 523 -9.07 0.41 23.87
CA VAL A 523 -8.24 0.98 22.84
C VAL A 523 -9.03 1.95 21.97
N THR A 524 -8.54 3.17 21.81
CA THR A 524 -9.04 4.14 20.84
C THR A 524 -7.96 4.44 19.83
N LEU A 525 -8.34 4.54 18.56
CA LEU A 525 -7.41 4.84 17.46
C LEU A 525 -8.15 5.48 16.29
N LYS A 526 -7.40 6.09 15.38
CA LYS A 526 -7.93 6.64 14.11
C LYS A 526 -7.70 5.63 12.99
N GLN A 527 -8.78 5.03 12.48
CA GLN A 527 -8.75 4.14 11.33
C GLN A 527 -8.72 4.97 10.05
N ARG A 528 -7.62 4.87 9.30
CA ARG A 528 -7.44 5.61 8.05
C ARG A 528 -7.84 4.75 6.86
N ALA A 529 -8.51 5.37 5.89
CA ALA A 529 -9.01 4.66 4.69
C ALA A 529 -7.89 4.13 3.76
N ASP A 530 -6.64 4.62 3.91
CA ASP A 530 -5.46 4.08 3.24
C ASP A 530 -4.90 2.80 3.88
N ASN A 531 -5.56 2.31 4.94
CA ASN A 531 -5.19 1.12 5.71
C ASN A 531 -3.79 1.20 6.36
N GLN A 532 -3.27 2.41 6.59
CA GLN A 532 -2.02 2.58 7.31
C GLN A 532 -2.28 2.80 8.80
N PHE A 533 -1.74 1.91 9.63
CA PHE A 533 -1.87 1.98 11.08
C PHE A 533 -0.80 2.89 11.67
N LYS A 534 -1.21 4.06 12.17
CA LYS A 534 -0.31 5.06 12.77
C LYS A 534 -0.45 5.05 14.29
N TRP A 535 0.59 4.63 15.00
CA TRP A 535 0.61 4.46 16.46
C TRP A 535 0.53 5.78 17.22
N ARG A 536 0.94 6.89 16.58
CA ARG A 536 0.80 8.24 17.15
C ARG A 536 -0.65 8.69 17.38
N PHE A 537 -1.64 7.90 16.95
CA PHE A 537 -3.07 8.13 17.13
C PHE A 537 -3.76 7.07 17.98
N VAL A 538 -3.00 6.32 18.78
CA VAL A 538 -3.53 5.24 19.61
C VAL A 538 -3.50 5.63 21.09
N ASN A 539 -4.63 5.50 21.77
CA ASN A 539 -4.71 5.66 23.21
C ASN A 539 -5.26 4.38 23.84
N ILE A 540 -4.66 3.96 24.97
CA ILE A 540 -5.03 2.79 25.77
C ILE A 540 -5.46 3.29 27.14
N LYS A 541 -6.66 2.87 27.60
CA LYS A 541 -7.22 3.17 28.92
C LYS A 541 -6.79 2.15 29.94
#